data_597743b69cd83b158c6143aac1d3c47b
#
_entry.id   597743b69cd83b158c6143aac1d3c47b
#
_cell.length_a   1.000
_cell.length_b   1.000
_cell.length_c   1.000
_cell.angle_alpha   90.00
_cell.angle_beta   90.00
_cell.angle_gamma   90.00
#
_symmetry.space_group_name_H-M   'P 1'
#
loop_
_entity.id
_entity.type
_entity.pdbx_description
1 polymer ?
#
loop_
_entity_poly.entity_id
_entity_poly.type
_entity_poly.pdbx_seq_one_letter_code
_entity_poly.pdbx_strand_id
1 'polypeptide(L)'
;MASFQDIENKVRQGQFVLDALRNQAIVEIANITNRNVIAYYSAFMTRRGDGMEINDMDINGFMNVVCKMDRKKGLDLVLHTPGGGIAATERIVGYLRDLFSDGFRCIIPQMAMSAGTMIACASKEIIMGRQSCLGPIDPQYLGVPCHGVVEEFEQAAIEIKNDPSRLGVWRPVIEKYNPTFIGECQKAIELSDELVREWLVTGMFSGDADASKKAGKVLEKLGSHKNTKTHNRHISASEAKRIGLKVTMLEKDQALQDAVLCLHHCYMMTFSRAKVIKVFESSHGRSFSFNG
;
A
#
# COMPACT_ATOMS: atom_id res chain seq x y z
N MET A 1 0.96 -17.11 19.65
CA MET A 1 1.02 -15.76 19.04
C MET A 1 1.68 -14.83 20.03
N ALA A 2 2.84 -14.24 19.69
CA ALA A 2 3.45 -13.25 20.57
C ALA A 2 2.60 -11.98 20.59
N SER A 3 1.99 -11.68 21.72
CA SER A 3 1.21 -10.45 21.89
C SER A 3 2.14 -9.24 22.02
N PHE A 4 1.59 -8.04 21.85
CA PHE A 4 2.32 -6.79 22.11
C PHE A 4 2.92 -6.80 23.53
N GLN A 5 2.17 -7.29 24.52
CA GLN A 5 2.61 -7.39 25.91
C GLN A 5 3.80 -8.36 26.08
N ASP A 6 3.82 -9.48 25.38
CA ASP A 6 4.94 -10.44 25.45
C ASP A 6 6.24 -9.82 24.93
N ILE A 7 6.15 -9.05 23.85
CA ILE A 7 7.31 -8.33 23.29
C ILE A 7 7.76 -7.22 24.24
N GLU A 8 6.81 -6.44 24.77
CA GLU A 8 7.13 -5.40 25.76
C GLU A 8 7.85 -5.96 26.98
N ASN A 9 7.40 -7.10 27.51
CA ASN A 9 8.03 -7.77 28.64
C ASN A 9 9.47 -8.20 28.33
N LYS A 10 9.72 -8.78 27.15
CA LYS A 10 11.08 -9.15 26.70
C LYS A 10 12.01 -7.96 26.62
N VAL A 11 11.52 -6.83 26.11
CA VAL A 11 12.29 -5.59 25.99
C VAL A 11 12.57 -4.97 27.37
N ARG A 12 11.58 -4.95 28.27
CA ARG A 12 11.76 -4.45 29.66
C ARG A 12 12.76 -5.29 30.46
N GLN A 13 12.80 -6.59 30.22
CA GLN A 13 13.72 -7.51 30.89
C GLN A 13 15.15 -7.45 30.32
N GLY A 14 15.41 -6.59 29.33
CA GLY A 14 16.72 -6.46 28.69
C GLY A 14 17.14 -7.70 27.89
N GLN A 15 16.22 -8.63 27.64
CA GLN A 15 16.53 -9.87 26.93
C GLN A 15 16.81 -9.66 25.45
N PHE A 16 16.19 -8.63 24.84
CA PHE A 16 16.39 -8.31 23.43
C PHE A 16 16.20 -6.81 23.15
N VAL A 17 16.99 -6.30 22.22
CA VAL A 17 16.80 -4.98 21.62
C VAL A 17 15.76 -5.15 20.49
N LEU A 18 14.88 -4.16 20.29
CA LEU A 18 13.81 -4.21 19.26
C LEU A 18 14.35 -4.53 17.86
N ASP A 19 15.52 -4.01 17.52
CA ASP A 19 16.17 -4.26 16.23
C ASP A 19 16.52 -5.75 16.05
N ALA A 20 17.01 -6.41 17.09
CA ALA A 20 17.32 -7.85 17.06
C ALA A 20 16.05 -8.69 16.90
N LEU A 21 14.95 -8.32 17.59
CA LEU A 21 13.66 -9.00 17.47
C LEU A 21 13.05 -8.83 16.06
N ARG A 22 13.14 -7.64 15.45
CA ARG A 22 12.70 -7.41 14.08
C ARG A 22 13.50 -8.26 13.09
N ASN A 23 14.82 -8.24 13.21
CA ASN A 23 15.70 -9.03 12.35
C ASN A 23 15.40 -10.52 12.46
N GLN A 24 15.23 -11.04 13.68
CA GLN A 24 14.85 -12.43 13.91
C GLN A 24 13.52 -12.78 13.23
N ALA A 25 12.49 -11.95 13.41
CA ALA A 25 11.18 -12.18 12.80
C ALA A 25 11.23 -12.14 11.26
N ILE A 26 12.01 -11.21 10.67
CA ILE A 26 12.19 -11.13 9.21
C ILE A 26 12.89 -12.40 8.68
N VAL A 27 13.92 -12.87 9.36
CA VAL A 27 14.63 -14.12 8.99
C VAL A 27 13.72 -15.34 9.14
N GLU A 28 12.90 -15.37 10.18
CA GLU A 28 11.91 -16.44 10.40
C GLU A 28 10.88 -16.49 9.26
N ILE A 29 10.33 -15.34 8.85
CA ILE A 29 9.44 -15.24 7.68
C ILE A 29 10.14 -15.78 6.42
N ALA A 30 11.40 -15.38 6.19
CA ALA A 30 12.17 -15.83 5.03
C ALA A 30 12.41 -17.35 5.04
N ASN A 31 12.67 -17.94 6.21
CA ASN A 31 12.84 -19.39 6.36
C ASN A 31 11.55 -20.16 6.10
N ILE A 32 10.42 -19.68 6.65
CA ILE A 32 9.10 -20.31 6.46
C ILE A 32 8.69 -20.26 4.98
N THR A 33 8.89 -19.12 4.32
CA THR A 33 8.43 -18.92 2.94
C THR A 33 9.46 -19.38 1.89
N ASN A 34 10.70 -19.59 2.30
CA ASN A 34 11.86 -19.84 1.42
C ASN A 34 12.04 -18.76 0.35
N ARG A 35 11.75 -17.49 0.68
CA ARG A 35 11.84 -16.31 -0.20
C ARG A 35 12.67 -15.21 0.46
N ASN A 36 13.16 -14.27 -0.34
CA ASN A 36 13.69 -13.03 0.23
C ASN A 36 12.55 -12.27 0.94
N VAL A 37 12.88 -11.56 2.01
CA VAL A 37 11.92 -10.71 2.70
C VAL A 37 12.45 -9.28 2.79
N ILE A 38 11.60 -8.33 2.44
CA ILE A 38 11.78 -6.91 2.74
C ILE A 38 10.59 -6.45 3.57
N ALA A 39 10.85 -5.80 4.68
CA ALA A 39 9.86 -5.09 5.47
C ALA A 39 9.96 -3.60 5.17
N TYR A 40 8.86 -3.00 4.69
CA TYR A 40 8.69 -1.57 4.52
C TYR A 40 7.57 -1.07 5.43
N TYR A 41 7.95 -0.29 6.41
CA TYR A 41 7.05 0.22 7.44
C TYR A 41 7.13 1.73 7.58
N SER A 42 5.96 2.35 7.73
CA SER A 42 5.78 3.76 8.01
C SER A 42 5.08 3.98 9.35
N ALA A 43 5.44 5.06 10.05
CA ALA A 43 4.98 5.41 11.39
C ALA A 43 3.61 6.13 11.42
N PHE A 44 2.88 6.19 10.31
CA PHE A 44 1.67 7.01 10.14
C PHE A 44 0.56 6.78 11.16
N MET A 45 0.53 5.64 11.84
CA MET A 45 -0.44 5.35 12.89
C MET A 45 -0.01 5.87 14.27
N THR A 46 1.28 6.09 14.47
CA THR A 46 1.85 6.46 15.77
C THR A 46 2.31 7.91 15.81
N ARG A 47 2.45 8.55 14.65
CA ARG A 47 2.96 9.91 14.50
C ARG A 47 2.09 10.74 13.57
N ARG A 48 2.22 12.05 13.69
CA ARG A 48 1.69 13.06 12.77
C ARG A 48 2.85 13.82 12.16
N GLY A 49 2.76 14.22 10.92
CA GLY A 49 3.77 14.97 10.18
C GLY A 49 3.99 14.42 8.78
N ASP A 50 4.90 15.03 8.06
CA ASP A 50 5.22 14.73 6.67
C ASP A 50 6.25 13.60 6.54
N GLY A 51 6.38 13.06 5.34
CA GLY A 51 7.43 12.09 5.00
C GLY A 51 7.12 10.64 5.34
N MET A 52 5.91 10.37 5.86
CA MET A 52 5.45 8.99 6.14
C MET A 52 4.80 8.33 4.93
N GLU A 53 4.39 9.13 3.94
CA GLU A 53 3.82 8.66 2.68
C GLU A 53 4.91 8.11 1.74
N ILE A 54 4.51 7.24 0.81
CA ILE A 54 5.37 6.76 -0.27
C ILE A 54 5.81 7.97 -1.13
N ASN A 55 7.12 8.14 -1.28
CA ASN A 55 7.72 9.23 -2.05
C ASN A 55 9.02 8.77 -2.75
N ASP A 56 9.59 9.65 -3.59
CA ASP A 56 10.78 9.34 -4.39
C ASP A 56 12.02 8.95 -3.59
N MET A 57 12.11 9.37 -2.33
CA MET A 57 13.23 9.02 -1.47
C MET A 57 13.21 7.55 -1.07
N ASP A 58 12.05 6.89 -1.09
CA ASP A 58 11.89 5.50 -0.67
C ASP A 58 12.68 4.51 -1.53
N ILE A 59 12.95 4.86 -2.80
CA ILE A 59 13.80 4.05 -3.66
C ILE A 59 15.19 3.82 -3.06
N ASN A 60 15.74 4.78 -2.31
CA ASN A 60 17.05 4.64 -1.66
C ASN A 60 17.00 3.55 -0.58
N GLY A 61 15.89 3.45 0.16
CA GLY A 61 15.65 2.39 1.12
C GLY A 61 15.61 1.02 0.43
N PHE A 62 14.85 0.88 -0.64
CA PHE A 62 14.79 -0.36 -1.41
C PHE A 62 16.15 -0.73 -2.01
N MET A 63 16.87 0.21 -2.64
CA MET A 63 18.22 -0.02 -3.17
C MET A 63 19.19 -0.54 -2.10
N ASN A 64 19.11 -0.02 -0.89
CA ASN A 64 19.95 -0.47 0.22
C ASN A 64 19.64 -1.91 0.63
N VAL A 65 18.35 -2.24 0.82
CA VAL A 65 17.95 -3.52 1.41
C VAL A 65 17.95 -4.70 0.43
N VAL A 66 17.89 -4.47 -0.89
CA VAL A 66 17.97 -5.54 -1.91
C VAL A 66 19.41 -6.04 -2.13
N CYS A 67 20.41 -5.37 -1.54
CA CYS A 67 21.80 -5.73 -1.70
C CYS A 67 22.06 -7.17 -1.19
N LYS A 68 22.75 -7.99 -2.02
CA LYS A 68 23.10 -9.39 -1.74
C LYS A 68 21.92 -10.38 -1.70
N MET A 69 20.70 -10.00 -2.07
CA MET A 69 19.59 -10.92 -2.20
C MET A 69 19.75 -11.85 -3.40
N ASP A 70 19.39 -13.12 -3.23
CA ASP A 70 19.24 -14.07 -4.34
C ASP A 70 17.94 -13.76 -5.10
N ARG A 71 18.07 -13.08 -6.23
CA ARG A 71 16.93 -12.60 -7.02
C ARG A 71 16.06 -13.72 -7.61
N LYS A 72 16.56 -14.97 -7.67
CA LYS A 72 15.82 -16.14 -8.16
C LYS A 72 14.79 -16.65 -7.15
N LYS A 73 14.96 -16.37 -5.87
CA LYS A 73 14.03 -16.81 -4.81
C LYS A 73 12.72 -16.02 -4.75
N GLY A 74 12.56 -14.98 -5.58
CA GLY A 74 11.43 -14.05 -5.45
C GLY A 74 11.49 -13.23 -4.15
N LEU A 75 10.45 -12.42 -3.93
CA LEU A 75 10.38 -11.48 -2.81
C LEU A 75 9.03 -11.57 -2.08
N ASP A 76 9.04 -11.57 -0.76
CA ASP A 76 7.90 -11.25 0.10
C ASP A 76 8.10 -9.85 0.66
N LEU A 77 7.24 -8.91 0.26
CA LEU A 77 7.23 -7.54 0.74
C LEU A 77 6.23 -7.41 1.90
N VAL A 78 6.73 -7.31 3.13
CA VAL A 78 5.90 -6.98 4.30
C VAL A 78 5.66 -5.48 4.29
N LEU A 79 4.43 -5.07 4.01
CA LEU A 79 4.06 -3.70 3.66
C LEU A 79 3.09 -3.09 4.67
N HIS A 80 3.49 -1.96 5.29
CA HIS A 80 2.64 -1.16 6.16
C HIS A 80 2.82 0.33 5.85
N THR A 81 1.79 0.95 5.22
CA THR A 81 1.89 2.30 4.66
C THR A 81 0.52 2.98 4.53
N PRO A 82 0.47 4.33 4.67
CA PRO A 82 -0.74 5.10 4.36
C PRO A 82 -0.98 5.26 2.85
N GLY A 83 -0.01 4.88 2.00
CA GLY A 83 0.02 5.22 0.59
C GLY A 83 0.93 6.39 0.30
N GLY A 84 0.71 7.09 -0.82
CA GLY A 84 1.52 8.24 -1.22
C GLY A 84 1.50 8.52 -2.73
N GLY A 85 2.61 9.01 -3.27
CA GLY A 85 2.71 9.44 -4.66
C GLY A 85 2.62 8.30 -5.67
N ILE A 86 1.78 8.46 -6.71
CA ILE A 86 1.59 7.46 -7.77
C ILE A 86 2.90 7.23 -8.53
N ALA A 87 3.60 8.30 -8.94
CA ALA A 87 4.86 8.22 -9.68
C ALA A 87 5.98 7.50 -8.88
N ALA A 88 6.09 7.80 -7.58
CA ALA A 88 7.03 7.10 -6.70
C ALA A 88 6.67 5.60 -6.58
N THR A 89 5.38 5.30 -6.52
CA THR A 89 4.87 3.92 -6.47
C THR A 89 5.17 3.17 -7.75
N GLU A 90 4.94 3.77 -8.91
CA GLU A 90 5.29 3.22 -10.22
C GLU A 90 6.78 2.85 -10.29
N ARG A 91 7.64 3.78 -9.89
CA ARG A 91 9.09 3.55 -9.85
C ARG A 91 9.50 2.39 -8.95
N ILE A 92 8.90 2.30 -7.75
CA ILE A 92 9.18 1.21 -6.80
C ILE A 92 8.72 -0.14 -7.35
N VAL A 93 7.50 -0.20 -7.89
CA VAL A 93 6.94 -1.42 -8.48
C VAL A 93 7.78 -1.89 -9.65
N GLY A 94 8.13 -0.99 -10.58
CA GLY A 94 9.01 -1.29 -11.71
C GLY A 94 10.34 -1.87 -11.22
N TYR A 95 11.01 -1.19 -10.30
CA TYR A 95 12.28 -1.63 -9.73
C TYR A 95 12.22 -3.03 -9.10
N LEU A 96 11.19 -3.32 -8.31
CA LEU A 96 11.04 -4.63 -7.67
C LEU A 96 10.71 -5.74 -8.68
N ARG A 97 9.90 -5.45 -9.70
CA ARG A 97 9.56 -6.40 -10.76
C ARG A 97 10.75 -6.74 -11.65
N ASP A 98 11.57 -5.75 -11.97
CA ASP A 98 12.81 -5.95 -12.76
C ASP A 98 13.84 -6.78 -12.00
N LEU A 99 13.91 -6.61 -10.68
CA LEU A 99 14.88 -7.32 -9.85
C LEU A 99 14.51 -8.78 -9.58
N PHE A 100 13.23 -9.07 -9.38
CA PHE A 100 12.78 -10.40 -8.94
C PHE A 100 11.97 -11.08 -10.05
N SER A 101 12.64 -11.89 -10.88
CA SER A 101 12.04 -12.60 -12.03
C SER A 101 10.88 -13.52 -11.64
N ASP A 102 10.91 -14.11 -10.44
CA ASP A 102 9.76 -14.86 -9.87
C ASP A 102 8.68 -13.93 -9.28
N GLY A 103 8.85 -12.62 -9.44
CA GLY A 103 7.96 -11.61 -8.93
C GLY A 103 7.94 -11.52 -7.41
N PHE A 104 7.06 -10.62 -6.91
CA PHE A 104 6.90 -10.44 -5.46
C PHE A 104 5.47 -10.74 -5.00
N ARG A 105 5.32 -11.07 -3.73
CA ARG A 105 4.05 -11.14 -3.01
C ARG A 105 4.04 -10.04 -1.95
N CYS A 106 2.85 -9.54 -1.62
CA CYS A 106 2.68 -8.59 -0.52
C CYS A 106 2.12 -9.30 0.72
N ILE A 107 2.77 -9.10 1.85
CA ILE A 107 2.24 -9.49 3.17
C ILE A 107 1.76 -8.22 3.85
N ILE A 108 0.47 -8.13 4.15
CA ILE A 108 -0.13 -6.97 4.80
C ILE A 108 -0.43 -7.32 6.26
N PRO A 109 0.43 -6.93 7.20
CA PRO A 109 0.24 -7.28 8.62
C PRO A 109 -0.97 -6.58 9.23
N GLN A 110 -1.20 -5.32 8.86
CA GLN A 110 -2.34 -4.54 9.33
C GLN A 110 -2.92 -3.66 8.22
N MET A 111 -2.15 -2.75 7.61
CA MET A 111 -2.73 -1.73 6.74
C MET A 111 -1.80 -1.35 5.59
N ALA A 112 -2.32 -1.37 4.36
CA ALA A 112 -1.67 -0.82 3.17
C ALA A 112 -2.72 -0.05 2.37
N MET A 113 -2.72 1.30 2.48
CA MET A 113 -3.74 2.16 1.92
C MET A 113 -3.31 2.79 0.60
N SER A 114 -4.28 3.16 -0.24
CA SER A 114 -4.06 3.95 -1.45
C SER A 114 -2.94 3.37 -2.33
N ALA A 115 -1.84 4.11 -2.55
CA ALA A 115 -0.66 3.63 -3.28
C ALA A 115 -0.07 2.32 -2.71
N GLY A 116 -0.23 2.03 -1.40
CA GLY A 116 0.10 0.74 -0.81
C GLY A 116 -0.79 -0.39 -1.34
N THR A 117 -2.08 -0.12 -1.59
CA THR A 117 -2.98 -1.06 -2.28
C THR A 117 -2.55 -1.27 -3.73
N MET A 118 -2.10 -0.21 -4.42
CA MET A 118 -1.57 -0.31 -5.78
C MET A 118 -0.35 -1.24 -5.83
N ILE A 119 0.60 -1.11 -4.88
CA ILE A 119 1.73 -2.06 -4.76
C ILE A 119 1.24 -3.49 -4.53
N ALA A 120 0.24 -3.68 -3.67
CA ALA A 120 -0.35 -4.99 -3.43
C ALA A 120 -1.00 -5.58 -4.71
N CYS A 121 -1.68 -4.77 -5.52
CA CYS A 121 -2.23 -5.18 -6.83
C CYS A 121 -1.14 -5.54 -7.84
N ALA A 122 0.05 -4.94 -7.75
CA ALA A 122 1.20 -5.26 -8.60
C ALA A 122 1.88 -6.59 -8.24
N SER A 123 1.56 -7.18 -7.10
CA SER A 123 2.11 -8.45 -6.63
C SER A 123 1.41 -9.66 -7.27
N LYS A 124 2.05 -10.84 -7.22
CA LYS A 124 1.44 -12.10 -7.67
C LYS A 124 0.30 -12.56 -6.75
N GLU A 125 0.41 -12.25 -5.47
CA GLU A 125 -0.50 -12.67 -4.42
C GLU A 125 -0.41 -11.73 -3.24
N ILE A 126 -1.51 -11.55 -2.51
CA ILE A 126 -1.56 -10.77 -1.28
C ILE A 126 -1.82 -11.72 -0.11
N ILE A 127 -0.99 -11.64 0.93
CA ILE A 127 -1.16 -12.41 2.16
C ILE A 127 -1.71 -11.45 3.22
N MET A 128 -2.89 -11.74 3.75
CA MET A 128 -3.60 -10.88 4.70
C MET A 128 -4.16 -11.70 5.87
N GLY A 129 -4.12 -11.15 7.08
CA GLY A 129 -4.86 -11.67 8.22
C GLY A 129 -6.26 -11.06 8.34
N ARG A 130 -7.05 -11.54 9.30
CA ARG A 130 -8.40 -11.00 9.59
C ARG A 130 -8.36 -9.53 10.03
N GLN A 131 -7.27 -9.11 10.65
CA GLN A 131 -7.01 -7.74 11.09
C GLN A 131 -6.48 -6.85 9.96
N SER A 132 -6.12 -7.43 8.82
CA SER A 132 -5.49 -6.68 7.72
C SER A 132 -6.51 -5.97 6.86
N CYS A 133 -6.16 -4.79 6.35
CA CYS A 133 -6.96 -4.08 5.37
C CYS A 133 -6.11 -3.44 4.27
N LEU A 134 -6.73 -3.31 3.12
CA LEU A 134 -6.33 -2.46 2.02
C LEU A 134 -7.20 -1.19 2.02
N GLY A 135 -6.87 -0.22 1.19
CA GLY A 135 -7.67 0.98 0.95
C GLY A 135 -8.11 1.11 -0.52
N PRO A 136 -8.98 2.09 -0.80
CA PRO A 136 -9.26 2.52 -2.16
C PRO A 136 -8.01 3.00 -2.87
N ILE A 137 -8.03 2.94 -4.21
CA ILE A 137 -6.95 3.45 -5.07
C ILE A 137 -7.38 4.72 -5.82
N ASP A 138 -8.54 5.31 -5.46
CA ASP A 138 -9.01 6.57 -6.02
C ASP A 138 -7.98 7.68 -5.75
N PRO A 139 -7.45 8.34 -6.78
CA PRO A 139 -6.38 9.30 -6.60
C PRO A 139 -6.87 10.59 -5.93
N GLN A 140 -5.96 11.19 -5.16
CA GLN A 140 -6.14 12.54 -4.61
C GLN A 140 -5.11 13.48 -5.24
N TYR A 141 -5.54 14.68 -5.59
CA TYR A 141 -4.67 15.75 -6.04
C TYR A 141 -4.74 16.92 -5.06
N LEU A 142 -3.61 17.28 -4.46
CA LEU A 142 -3.53 18.26 -3.38
C LEU A 142 -4.48 17.97 -2.19
N GLY A 143 -4.67 16.68 -1.86
CA GLY A 143 -5.57 16.25 -0.79
C GLY A 143 -7.07 16.26 -1.13
N VAL A 144 -7.43 16.56 -2.40
CA VAL A 144 -8.82 16.56 -2.87
C VAL A 144 -9.09 15.31 -3.71
N PRO A 145 -10.19 14.57 -3.46
CA PRO A 145 -10.55 13.39 -4.26
C PRO A 145 -10.82 13.75 -5.72
N CYS A 146 -10.00 13.26 -6.66
CA CYS A 146 -10.09 13.60 -8.08
C CYS A 146 -11.46 13.27 -8.70
N HIS A 147 -12.02 12.09 -8.38
CA HIS A 147 -13.35 11.70 -8.87
C HIS A 147 -14.44 12.65 -8.38
N GLY A 148 -14.36 13.09 -7.09
CA GLY A 148 -15.33 14.05 -6.54
C GLY A 148 -15.33 15.38 -7.29
N VAL A 149 -14.13 15.89 -7.63
CA VAL A 149 -13.99 17.11 -8.41
C VAL A 149 -14.59 16.97 -9.80
N VAL A 150 -14.26 15.90 -10.52
CA VAL A 150 -14.80 15.65 -11.88
C VAL A 150 -16.31 15.54 -11.82
N GLU A 151 -16.86 14.76 -10.90
CA GLU A 151 -18.31 14.60 -10.72
C GLU A 151 -19.02 15.92 -10.39
N GLU A 152 -18.42 16.79 -9.56
CA GLU A 152 -18.96 18.10 -9.17
C GLU A 152 -19.06 19.03 -10.39
N PHE A 153 -18.05 19.05 -11.25
CA PHE A 153 -18.08 19.85 -12.48
C PHE A 153 -19.04 19.31 -13.53
N GLU A 154 -19.17 17.99 -13.67
CA GLU A 154 -20.17 17.37 -14.51
C GLU A 154 -21.58 17.71 -14.04
N GLN A 155 -21.82 17.65 -12.72
CA GLN A 155 -23.10 18.03 -12.11
C GLN A 155 -23.42 19.50 -12.37
N ALA A 156 -22.44 20.40 -12.20
CA ALA A 156 -22.60 21.83 -12.48
C ALA A 156 -23.01 22.06 -13.94
N ALA A 157 -22.33 21.40 -14.89
CA ALA A 157 -22.65 21.53 -16.32
C ALA A 157 -24.06 21.06 -16.64
N ILE A 158 -24.54 19.95 -16.06
CA ILE A 158 -25.88 19.44 -16.23
C ILE A 158 -26.92 20.39 -15.63
N GLU A 159 -26.72 20.86 -14.41
CA GLU A 159 -27.66 21.76 -13.73
C GLU A 159 -27.81 23.08 -14.46
N ILE A 160 -26.68 23.72 -14.85
CA ILE A 160 -26.70 25.00 -15.59
C ILE A 160 -27.35 24.84 -16.96
N LYS A 161 -27.13 23.71 -17.66
CA LYS A 161 -27.76 23.43 -18.93
C LYS A 161 -29.27 23.34 -18.79
N ASN A 162 -29.77 22.72 -17.72
CA ASN A 162 -31.21 22.51 -17.47
C ASN A 162 -31.87 23.80 -16.91
N ASP A 163 -31.15 24.58 -16.11
CA ASP A 163 -31.61 25.83 -15.51
C ASP A 163 -30.48 26.83 -15.46
N PRO A 164 -30.40 27.79 -16.41
CA PRO A 164 -29.31 28.81 -16.43
C PRO A 164 -29.19 29.66 -15.15
N SER A 165 -30.25 29.79 -14.34
CA SER A 165 -30.21 30.53 -13.07
C SER A 165 -29.25 29.87 -12.05
N ARG A 166 -29.00 28.57 -12.20
CA ARG A 166 -28.04 27.83 -11.35
C ARG A 166 -26.60 28.28 -11.50
N LEU A 167 -26.27 29.02 -12.57
CA LEU A 167 -24.95 29.62 -12.74
C LEU A 167 -24.56 30.49 -11.56
N GLY A 168 -25.52 31.24 -10.97
CA GLY A 168 -25.28 32.06 -9.79
C GLY A 168 -24.85 31.27 -8.55
N VAL A 169 -25.26 30.02 -8.44
CA VAL A 169 -24.89 29.11 -7.34
C VAL A 169 -23.51 28.48 -7.61
N TRP A 170 -23.28 28.01 -8.84
CA TRP A 170 -22.07 27.29 -9.20
C TRP A 170 -20.84 28.19 -9.42
N ARG A 171 -21.02 29.41 -9.92
CA ARG A 171 -19.90 30.33 -10.19
C ARG A 171 -18.96 30.49 -8.99
N PRO A 172 -19.40 30.83 -7.77
CA PRO A 172 -18.49 31.00 -6.63
C PRO A 172 -17.84 29.68 -6.17
N VAL A 173 -18.37 28.53 -6.53
CA VAL A 173 -17.77 27.21 -6.28
C VAL A 173 -16.65 26.98 -7.31
N ILE A 174 -16.95 27.13 -8.58
CA ILE A 174 -16.00 26.92 -9.69
C ILE A 174 -14.80 27.86 -9.59
N GLU A 175 -15.02 29.13 -9.22
CA GLU A 175 -13.97 30.16 -9.07
C GLU A 175 -12.92 29.82 -7.98
N LYS A 176 -13.19 28.84 -7.10
CA LYS A 176 -12.22 28.37 -6.11
C LYS A 176 -11.17 27.40 -6.67
N TYR A 177 -11.43 26.81 -7.82
CA TYR A 177 -10.53 25.86 -8.45
C TYR A 177 -9.55 26.59 -9.38
N ASN A 178 -8.28 26.17 -9.32
CA ASN A 178 -7.29 26.72 -10.23
C ASN A 178 -7.54 26.24 -11.67
N PRO A 179 -7.17 27.01 -12.69
CA PRO A 179 -7.11 26.54 -14.06
C PRO A 179 -6.30 25.22 -14.13
N THR A 180 -6.68 24.31 -15.01
CA THR A 180 -6.09 22.96 -15.18
C THR A 180 -6.38 21.94 -14.08
N PHE A 181 -6.91 22.34 -12.92
CA PHE A 181 -7.13 21.44 -11.79
C PHE A 181 -7.97 20.18 -12.16
N ILE A 182 -9.04 20.37 -12.94
CA ILE A 182 -9.87 19.26 -13.42
C ILE A 182 -9.08 18.33 -14.34
N GLY A 183 -8.31 18.90 -15.27
CA GLY A 183 -7.45 18.13 -16.16
C GLY A 183 -6.39 17.33 -15.42
N GLU A 184 -5.81 17.88 -14.35
CA GLU A 184 -4.87 17.13 -13.49
C GLU A 184 -5.58 16.01 -12.72
N CYS A 185 -6.81 16.23 -12.25
CA CYS A 185 -7.61 15.17 -11.64
C CYS A 185 -7.92 14.04 -12.63
N GLN A 186 -8.30 14.37 -13.87
CA GLN A 186 -8.56 13.36 -14.92
C GLN A 186 -7.31 12.54 -15.23
N LYS A 187 -6.16 13.20 -15.45
CA LYS A 187 -4.88 12.50 -15.69
C LYS A 187 -4.47 11.61 -14.52
N ALA A 188 -4.69 12.04 -13.29
CA ALA A 188 -4.37 11.23 -12.11
C ALA A 188 -5.25 9.97 -12.04
N ILE A 189 -6.53 10.08 -12.41
CA ILE A 189 -7.45 8.93 -12.50
C ILE A 189 -6.99 7.97 -13.60
N GLU A 190 -6.73 8.48 -14.80
CA GLU A 190 -6.28 7.68 -15.94
C GLU A 190 -4.98 6.94 -15.62
N LEU A 191 -3.96 7.64 -15.10
CA LEU A 191 -2.69 7.03 -14.73
C LEU A 191 -2.84 5.94 -13.67
N SER A 192 -3.63 6.17 -12.62
CA SER A 192 -3.89 5.15 -11.58
C SER A 192 -4.52 3.90 -12.16
N ASP A 193 -5.53 4.08 -13.02
CA ASP A 193 -6.26 2.97 -13.64
C ASP A 193 -5.39 2.19 -14.62
N GLU A 194 -4.59 2.88 -15.45
CA GLU A 194 -3.66 2.26 -16.40
C GLU A 194 -2.61 1.41 -15.68
N LEU A 195 -1.93 1.96 -14.68
CA LEU A 195 -0.89 1.26 -13.93
C LEU A 195 -1.43 0.03 -13.22
N VAL A 196 -2.54 0.18 -12.48
CA VAL A 196 -3.08 -0.96 -11.72
C VAL A 196 -3.65 -2.03 -12.66
N ARG A 197 -4.25 -1.65 -13.78
CA ARG A 197 -4.71 -2.59 -14.81
C ARG A 197 -3.54 -3.39 -15.38
N GLU A 198 -2.48 -2.70 -15.79
CA GLU A 198 -1.29 -3.34 -16.33
C GLU A 198 -0.69 -4.30 -15.30
N TRP A 199 -0.51 -3.86 -14.07
CA TRP A 199 0.10 -4.67 -13.02
C TRP A 199 -0.72 -5.90 -12.64
N LEU A 200 -2.05 -5.79 -12.61
CA LEU A 200 -2.93 -6.93 -12.38
C LEU A 200 -2.85 -7.93 -13.52
N VAL A 201 -2.89 -7.47 -14.78
CA VAL A 201 -2.84 -8.35 -15.96
C VAL A 201 -1.50 -9.05 -16.09
N THR A 202 -0.39 -8.33 -15.92
CA THR A 202 0.96 -8.86 -16.09
C THR A 202 1.52 -9.56 -14.84
N GLY A 203 0.93 -9.32 -13.66
CA GLY A 203 1.34 -9.89 -12.36
C GLY A 203 0.32 -10.90 -11.83
N MET A 204 -0.63 -10.43 -11.02
CA MET A 204 -1.57 -11.28 -10.28
C MET A 204 -2.40 -12.20 -11.18
N PHE A 205 -2.83 -11.74 -12.35
CA PHE A 205 -3.65 -12.49 -13.30
C PHE A 205 -2.87 -12.97 -14.53
N SER A 206 -1.54 -12.90 -14.49
CA SER A 206 -0.71 -13.39 -15.59
C SER A 206 -1.03 -14.84 -15.93
N GLY A 207 -1.23 -15.13 -17.22
CA GLY A 207 -1.64 -16.44 -17.72
C GLY A 207 -3.14 -16.75 -17.63
N ASP A 208 -3.95 -15.93 -16.99
CA ASP A 208 -5.41 -16.09 -16.96
C ASP A 208 -6.03 -15.62 -18.30
N ALA A 209 -6.84 -16.46 -18.94
CA ALA A 209 -7.49 -16.10 -20.22
C ALA A 209 -8.40 -14.85 -20.13
N ASP A 210 -8.92 -14.55 -18.94
CA ASP A 210 -9.81 -13.42 -18.66
C ASP A 210 -9.15 -12.35 -17.77
N ALA A 211 -7.81 -12.27 -17.79
CA ALA A 211 -7.03 -11.33 -16.96
C ALA A 211 -7.52 -9.88 -17.04
N SER A 212 -7.75 -9.38 -18.25
CA SER A 212 -8.22 -8.00 -18.46
C SER A 212 -9.63 -7.76 -17.87
N LYS A 213 -10.54 -8.75 -17.97
CA LYS A 213 -11.87 -8.67 -17.38
C LYS A 213 -11.81 -8.68 -15.84
N LYS A 214 -10.93 -9.52 -15.27
CA LYS A 214 -10.70 -9.58 -13.81
C LYS A 214 -10.12 -8.26 -13.32
N ALA A 215 -9.12 -7.71 -14.00
CA ALA A 215 -8.53 -6.42 -13.67
C ALA A 215 -9.59 -5.29 -13.70
N GLY A 216 -10.43 -5.26 -14.72
CA GLY A 216 -11.53 -4.28 -14.81
C GLY A 216 -12.50 -4.33 -13.63
N LYS A 217 -12.87 -5.54 -13.15
CA LYS A 217 -13.70 -5.69 -11.95
C LYS A 217 -13.04 -5.18 -10.68
N VAL A 218 -11.74 -5.44 -10.53
CA VAL A 218 -10.98 -4.94 -9.38
C VAL A 218 -10.95 -3.42 -9.40
N LEU A 219 -10.62 -2.80 -10.53
CA LEU A 219 -10.59 -1.34 -10.70
C LEU A 219 -11.94 -0.70 -10.40
N GLU A 220 -13.03 -1.26 -10.93
CA GLU A 220 -14.38 -0.76 -10.64
C GLU A 220 -14.69 -0.69 -9.13
N LYS A 221 -14.17 -1.65 -8.35
CA LYS A 221 -14.44 -1.72 -6.90
C LYS A 221 -13.47 -0.92 -6.06
N LEU A 222 -12.22 -0.82 -6.45
CA LEU A 222 -11.17 -0.12 -5.69
C LEU A 222 -10.98 1.34 -6.13
N GLY A 223 -11.14 1.66 -7.42
CA GLY A 223 -10.90 2.98 -8.00
C GLY A 223 -12.12 3.87 -8.01
N SER A 224 -13.33 3.33 -8.09
CA SER A 224 -14.55 4.14 -8.20
C SER A 224 -14.98 4.74 -6.86
N HIS A 225 -14.99 6.07 -6.76
CA HIS A 225 -15.46 6.78 -5.57
C HIS A 225 -16.92 6.45 -5.20
N LYS A 226 -17.79 6.18 -6.19
CA LYS A 226 -19.17 5.73 -5.98
C LYS A 226 -19.25 4.42 -5.20
N ASN A 227 -18.30 3.52 -5.40
CA ASN A 227 -18.24 2.23 -4.72
C ASN A 227 -17.53 2.32 -3.36
N THR A 228 -16.46 3.11 -3.27
CA THR A 228 -15.67 3.25 -2.05
C THR A 228 -16.27 4.25 -1.06
N LYS A 229 -16.97 5.29 -1.56
CA LYS A 229 -17.62 6.38 -0.81
C LYS A 229 -16.69 7.28 -0.01
N THR A 230 -15.53 6.81 0.38
CA THR A 230 -14.51 7.57 1.08
C THR A 230 -13.14 6.94 0.84
N HIS A 231 -12.11 7.78 0.69
CA HIS A 231 -10.73 7.32 0.51
C HIS A 231 -10.19 6.54 1.72
N ASN A 232 -10.73 6.79 2.90
CA ASN A 232 -10.31 6.13 4.15
C ASN A 232 -11.03 4.80 4.41
N ARG A 233 -11.77 4.25 3.43
CA ARG A 233 -12.47 2.98 3.60
C ARG A 233 -11.49 1.84 3.77
N HIS A 234 -11.71 1.00 4.77
CA HIS A 234 -10.95 -0.21 5.01
C HIS A 234 -11.59 -1.39 4.26
N ILE A 235 -10.80 -2.04 3.42
CA ILE A 235 -11.19 -3.20 2.62
C ILE A 235 -10.55 -4.43 3.27
N SER A 236 -11.36 -5.24 3.94
CA SER A 236 -10.90 -6.45 4.64
C SER A 236 -10.40 -7.53 3.68
N ALA A 237 -9.67 -8.52 4.19
CA ALA A 237 -9.21 -9.66 3.40
C ALA A 237 -10.37 -10.41 2.72
N SER A 238 -11.52 -10.56 3.38
CA SER A 238 -12.71 -11.18 2.81
C SER A 238 -13.32 -10.36 1.69
N GLU A 239 -13.35 -9.04 1.82
CA GLU A 239 -13.82 -8.13 0.77
C GLU A 239 -12.84 -8.11 -0.41
N ALA A 240 -11.55 -8.06 -0.19
CA ALA A 240 -10.51 -8.13 -1.22
C ALA A 240 -10.65 -9.41 -2.08
N LYS A 241 -10.91 -10.57 -1.45
CA LYS A 241 -11.24 -11.81 -2.17
C LYS A 241 -12.51 -11.70 -2.99
N ARG A 242 -13.57 -11.11 -2.44
CA ARG A 242 -14.86 -10.94 -3.12
C ARG A 242 -14.74 -10.01 -4.32
N ILE A 243 -13.87 -9.02 -4.26
CA ILE A 243 -13.52 -8.12 -5.37
C ILE A 243 -12.82 -8.89 -6.50
N GLY A 244 -12.10 -9.96 -6.18
CA GLY A 244 -11.41 -10.83 -7.13
C GLY A 244 -9.89 -10.84 -7.02
N LEU A 245 -9.32 -10.19 -6.00
CA LEU A 245 -7.88 -10.26 -5.73
C LEU A 245 -7.47 -11.66 -5.25
N LYS A 246 -6.28 -12.12 -5.65
CA LYS A 246 -5.69 -13.37 -5.14
C LYS A 246 -5.15 -13.12 -3.73
N VAL A 247 -5.97 -13.46 -2.71
CA VAL A 247 -5.62 -13.27 -1.31
C VAL A 247 -5.51 -14.60 -0.60
N THR A 248 -4.38 -14.85 0.04
CA THR A 248 -4.18 -15.97 0.99
C THR A 248 -4.29 -15.46 2.42
N MET A 249 -4.99 -16.21 3.27
CA MET A 249 -5.15 -15.85 4.68
C MET A 249 -3.92 -16.25 5.48
N LEU A 250 -3.38 -15.33 6.29
CA LEU A 250 -2.26 -15.58 7.21
C LEU A 250 -2.56 -16.74 8.18
N GLU A 251 -3.82 -16.86 8.59
CA GLU A 251 -4.28 -17.90 9.52
C GLU A 251 -4.19 -19.33 8.96
N LYS A 252 -3.87 -19.48 7.67
CA LYS A 252 -3.59 -20.82 7.09
C LYS A 252 -2.24 -21.39 7.52
N ASP A 253 -1.31 -20.54 7.92
CA ASP A 253 0.01 -20.90 8.40
C ASP A 253 0.27 -20.17 9.73
N GLN A 254 0.14 -20.90 10.83
CA GLN A 254 0.28 -20.36 12.19
C GLN A 254 1.69 -19.81 12.44
N ALA A 255 2.73 -20.47 11.92
CA ALA A 255 4.10 -20.04 12.12
C ALA A 255 4.35 -18.70 11.38
N LEU A 256 3.89 -18.60 10.14
CA LEU A 256 3.98 -17.36 9.36
C LEU A 256 3.18 -16.23 10.04
N GLN A 257 1.98 -16.51 10.51
CA GLN A 257 1.16 -15.53 11.22
C GLN A 257 1.88 -15.01 12.47
N ASP A 258 2.45 -15.90 13.27
CA ASP A 258 3.15 -15.53 14.50
C ASP A 258 4.39 -14.66 14.22
N ALA A 259 5.18 -15.01 13.20
CA ALA A 259 6.35 -14.25 12.80
C ALA A 259 5.96 -12.84 12.27
N VAL A 260 4.94 -12.77 11.41
CA VAL A 260 4.45 -11.49 10.84
C VAL A 260 3.89 -10.57 11.92
N LEU A 261 3.09 -11.10 12.86
CA LEU A 261 2.54 -10.30 13.96
C LEU A 261 3.61 -9.89 14.98
N CYS A 262 4.58 -10.76 15.26
CA CYS A 262 5.74 -10.40 16.07
C CYS A 262 6.49 -9.21 15.45
N LEU A 263 6.80 -9.29 14.16
CA LEU A 263 7.45 -8.22 13.40
C LEU A 263 6.64 -6.92 13.47
N HIS A 264 5.33 -7.00 13.23
CA HIS A 264 4.44 -5.83 13.26
C HIS A 264 4.45 -5.14 14.64
N HIS A 265 4.30 -5.90 15.72
CA HIS A 265 4.32 -5.34 17.07
C HIS A 265 5.67 -4.69 17.41
N CYS A 266 6.78 -5.28 16.97
CA CYS A 266 8.11 -4.68 17.15
C CYS A 266 8.22 -3.33 16.43
N TYR A 267 7.69 -3.19 15.20
CA TYR A 267 7.68 -1.90 14.51
C TYR A 267 6.80 -0.87 15.22
N MET A 268 5.61 -1.24 15.67
CA MET A 268 4.75 -0.32 16.41
C MET A 268 5.43 0.20 17.69
N MET A 269 6.15 -0.68 18.40
CA MET A 269 6.96 -0.27 19.56
C MET A 269 8.14 0.62 19.17
N THR A 270 8.81 0.32 18.06
CA THR A 270 9.92 1.14 17.55
C THR A 270 9.44 2.56 17.29
N PHE A 271 8.35 2.72 16.54
CA PHE A 271 7.80 4.02 16.19
C PHE A 271 7.26 4.81 17.39
N SER A 272 6.81 4.13 18.44
CA SER A 272 6.40 4.80 19.68
C SER A 272 7.57 5.31 20.53
N ARG A 273 8.78 4.76 20.36
CA ARG A 273 9.95 5.03 21.22
C ARG A 273 11.07 5.81 20.51
N ALA A 274 11.21 5.67 19.19
CA ALA A 274 12.28 6.28 18.41
C ALA A 274 11.76 7.36 17.46
N LYS A 275 12.61 8.32 17.07
CA LYS A 275 12.25 9.38 16.11
C LYS A 275 12.22 8.93 14.65
N VAL A 276 12.18 7.64 14.40
CA VAL A 276 12.13 7.05 13.06
C VAL A 276 10.72 7.16 12.49
N ILE A 277 10.59 7.55 11.23
CA ILE A 277 9.30 7.68 10.53
C ILE A 277 9.07 6.61 9.47
N LYS A 278 10.14 6.11 8.85
CA LYS A 278 10.08 4.96 7.92
C LYS A 278 11.27 4.04 8.13
N VAL A 279 11.04 2.74 7.99
CA VAL A 279 12.08 1.71 8.11
C VAL A 279 11.96 0.72 6.96
N PHE A 280 13.10 0.37 6.39
CA PHE A 280 13.31 -0.69 5.42
C PHE A 280 14.29 -1.69 6.04
N GLU A 281 13.90 -2.93 6.16
CA GLU A 281 14.77 -4.01 6.65
C GLU A 281 14.64 -5.24 5.78
N SER A 282 15.69 -6.05 5.72
CA SER A 282 15.71 -7.26 4.90
C SER A 282 16.19 -8.48 5.63
N SER A 283 15.80 -9.66 5.13
CA SER A 283 16.26 -10.97 5.62
C SER A 283 17.78 -11.21 5.49
N HIS A 284 18.49 -10.28 4.85
CA HIS A 284 19.94 -10.29 4.72
C HIS A 284 20.65 -9.32 5.68
N GLY A 285 19.95 -8.87 6.74
CA GLY A 285 20.50 -8.01 7.78
C GLY A 285 20.81 -6.58 7.31
N ARG A 286 20.18 -6.10 6.23
CA ARG A 286 20.28 -4.72 5.77
C ARG A 286 19.13 -3.90 6.33
N SER A 287 19.46 -2.69 6.76
CA SER A 287 18.49 -1.72 7.29
C SER A 287 18.76 -0.34 6.71
N PHE A 288 17.69 0.39 6.47
CA PHE A 288 17.69 1.81 6.11
C PHE A 288 16.49 2.49 6.77
N SER A 289 16.64 3.72 7.26
CA SER A 289 15.55 4.42 7.92
C SER A 289 15.58 5.91 7.64
N PHE A 290 14.41 6.53 7.70
CA PHE A 290 14.23 7.97 7.73
C PHE A 290 13.83 8.40 9.14
N ASN A 291 14.41 9.52 9.60
CA ASN A 291 14.08 10.16 10.86
C ASN A 291 13.18 11.38 10.60
N GLY A 292 12.24 11.63 11.53
CA GLY A 292 11.35 12.77 11.52
C GLY A 292 11.55 13.66 12.73
#